data_4761a55812002817291cc315681b34a0
#
_entry.id   4761a55812002817291cc315681b34a0
#
_cell.length_a   1.000
_cell.length_b   1.000
_cell.length_c   1.000
_cell.angle_alpha   90.00
_cell.angle_beta   90.00
_cell.angle_gamma   90.00
#
_symmetry.space_group_name_H-M   'P 1'
#
loop_
_entity.id
_entity.type
_entity.pdbx_description
1 polymer ?
#
loop_
_entity_poly.entity_id
_entity_poly.type
_entity_poly.pdbx_seq_one_letter_code
_entity_poly.pdbx_strand_id
1 'polypeptide(L)'
;MPRGVYIVFTNPASPELEDEYNRFYAEVHIPELLGRPGFHGARRFRLAESAQQPIGAIADYSYVTIYDVDIDELAKTREERAAAVRARSGSPSVIDDSPTFAVYEEIDS
;
A
#
# COMPACT_ATOMS: atom_id res chain seq x y z
N MET A 1 14.43 11.61 -13.61
CA MET A 1 14.19 11.04 -12.28
C MET A 1 13.53 9.69 -12.42
N PRO A 2 14.06 8.63 -11.79
CA PRO A 2 13.43 7.32 -11.93
C PRO A 2 12.07 7.31 -11.23
N ARG A 3 11.09 6.86 -11.97
CA ARG A 3 9.72 6.72 -11.48
C ARG A 3 9.47 5.27 -11.13
N GLY A 4 8.61 5.06 -10.16
CA GLY A 4 8.29 3.70 -9.76
C GLY A 4 6.95 3.63 -9.09
N VAL A 5 6.63 2.44 -8.63
CA VAL A 5 5.42 2.20 -7.87
C VAL A 5 5.77 1.47 -6.58
N TYR A 6 5.07 1.85 -5.53
CA TYR A 6 5.10 1.13 -4.26
C TYR A 6 3.78 0.39 -4.16
N ILE A 7 3.84 -0.93 -4.18
CA ILE A 7 2.67 -1.79 -4.21
C ILE A 7 2.48 -2.42 -2.84
N VAL A 8 1.29 -2.28 -2.26
CA VAL A 8 0.97 -2.82 -0.95
C VAL A 8 -0.24 -3.74 -1.07
N PHE A 9 -0.06 -5.00 -0.72
CA PHE A 9 -1.15 -5.98 -0.65
C PHE A 9 -1.58 -6.12 0.80
N THR A 10 -2.85 -5.90 1.09
CA THR A 10 -3.38 -5.96 2.45
C THR A 10 -4.76 -6.59 2.50
N ASN A 11 -5.16 -6.95 3.71
CA ASN A 11 -6.51 -7.41 4.01
C ASN A 11 -7.06 -6.65 5.21
N PRO A 12 -8.39 -6.46 5.29
CA PRO A 12 -8.98 -6.07 6.58
C PRO A 12 -8.68 -7.12 7.63
N ALA A 13 -8.61 -6.73 8.89
CA ALA A 13 -8.33 -7.66 9.98
C ALA A 13 -9.43 -8.73 10.11
N SER A 14 -10.67 -8.38 9.75
CA SER A 14 -11.77 -9.31 9.67
C SER A 14 -12.83 -8.77 8.70
N PRO A 15 -13.74 -9.61 8.20
CA PRO A 15 -14.81 -9.13 7.31
C PRO A 15 -15.66 -8.02 7.90
N GLU A 16 -15.90 -8.06 9.20
CA GLU A 16 -16.70 -7.06 9.89
C GLU A 16 -16.03 -5.69 9.92
N LEU A 17 -14.73 -5.64 9.76
CA LEU A 17 -13.95 -4.39 9.80
C LEU A 17 -13.67 -3.81 8.42
N GLU A 18 -14.23 -4.40 7.36
CA GLU A 18 -13.94 -3.96 6.01
C GLU A 18 -14.30 -2.49 5.76
N ASP A 19 -15.43 -2.03 6.25
CA ASP A 19 -15.84 -0.64 6.08
C ASP A 19 -14.89 0.32 6.81
N GLU A 20 -14.50 -0.04 8.03
CA GLU A 20 -13.54 0.76 8.79
C GLU A 20 -12.17 0.76 8.14
N TYR A 21 -11.75 -0.39 7.60
CA TYR A 21 -10.51 -0.54 6.86
C TYR A 21 -10.48 0.40 5.65
N ASN A 22 -11.55 0.42 4.86
CA ASN A 22 -11.65 1.29 3.70
C ASN A 22 -11.63 2.77 4.09
N ARG A 23 -12.33 3.12 5.17
CA ARG A 23 -12.34 4.49 5.66
C ARG A 23 -10.95 4.90 6.17
N PHE A 24 -10.27 4.02 6.88
CA PHE A 24 -8.92 4.28 7.38
C PHE A 24 -7.96 4.59 6.23
N TYR A 25 -8.00 3.78 5.16
CA TYR A 25 -7.15 4.02 4.00
C TYR A 25 -7.47 5.36 3.34
N ALA A 26 -8.74 5.65 3.11
CA ALA A 26 -9.14 6.84 2.38
C ALA A 26 -8.90 8.13 3.18
N GLU A 27 -9.16 8.10 4.47
CA GLU A 27 -9.16 9.32 5.28
C GLU A 27 -7.88 9.55 6.08
N VAL A 28 -7.11 8.49 6.36
CA VAL A 28 -5.94 8.58 7.23
C VAL A 28 -4.67 8.14 6.52
N HIS A 29 -4.62 6.89 6.09
CA HIS A 29 -3.36 6.27 5.66
C HIS A 29 -2.83 6.86 4.34
N ILE A 30 -3.67 6.93 3.32
CA ILE A 30 -3.26 7.48 2.03
C ILE A 30 -2.88 8.96 2.13
N PRO A 31 -3.71 9.84 2.77
CA PRO A 31 -3.28 11.22 2.94
C PRO A 31 -1.98 11.37 3.70
N GLU A 32 -1.74 10.52 4.70
CA GLU A 32 -0.50 10.55 5.47
C GLU A 32 0.70 10.23 4.57
N LEU A 33 0.61 9.19 3.76
CA LEU A 33 1.71 8.81 2.87
C LEU A 33 1.92 9.84 1.76
N LEU A 34 0.85 10.41 1.20
CA LEU A 34 0.98 11.42 0.16
C LEU A 34 1.58 12.72 0.67
N GLY A 35 1.61 12.92 1.98
CA GLY A 35 2.31 14.04 2.60
C GLY A 35 3.81 13.83 2.75
N ARG A 36 4.32 12.65 2.43
CA ARG A 36 5.75 12.34 2.58
C ARG A 36 6.50 12.55 1.26
N PRO A 37 7.79 12.95 1.33
CA PRO A 37 8.59 13.11 0.12
C PRO A 37 8.64 11.82 -0.70
N GLY A 38 8.50 11.96 -2.01
CA GLY A 38 8.59 10.84 -2.93
C GLY A 38 7.28 10.15 -3.26
N PHE A 39 6.19 10.47 -2.57
CA PHE A 39 4.87 9.91 -2.85
C PHE A 39 4.04 10.93 -3.61
N HIS A 40 3.57 10.57 -4.82
CA HIS A 40 2.91 11.51 -5.72
C HIS A 40 1.46 11.18 -6.04
N GLY A 41 1.02 9.97 -5.80
CA GLY A 41 -0.36 9.58 -6.05
C GLY A 41 -0.63 8.20 -5.51
N ALA A 42 -1.91 7.84 -5.46
CA ALA A 42 -2.31 6.53 -4.95
C ALA A 42 -3.59 6.07 -5.64
N ARG A 43 -3.65 4.77 -5.93
CA ARG A 43 -4.86 4.13 -6.44
C ARG A 43 -5.08 2.85 -5.67
N ARG A 44 -6.32 2.58 -5.33
CA ARG A 44 -6.68 1.37 -4.61
C ARG A 44 -7.50 0.45 -5.49
N PHE A 45 -7.27 -0.84 -5.32
CA PHE A 45 -7.97 -1.87 -6.08
C PHE A 45 -8.44 -2.98 -5.14
N ARG A 46 -9.60 -3.53 -5.45
CA ARG A 46 -10.12 -4.68 -4.73
C ARG A 46 -10.09 -5.88 -5.67
N LEU A 47 -9.83 -7.07 -5.13
CA LEU A 47 -9.86 -8.30 -5.91
C LEU A 47 -11.21 -8.40 -6.65
N ALA A 48 -11.15 -8.64 -7.95
CA ALA A 48 -12.35 -8.68 -8.79
C ALA A 48 -13.00 -10.06 -8.69
N GLU A 49 -13.79 -10.26 -7.66
CA GLU A 49 -14.44 -11.54 -7.40
C GLU A 49 -15.40 -11.95 -8.50
N SER A 50 -16.02 -10.97 -9.16
CA SER A 50 -16.94 -11.23 -10.27
C SER A 50 -16.24 -11.58 -11.57
N ALA A 51 -14.93 -11.35 -11.66
CA ALA A 51 -14.15 -11.67 -12.85
C ALA A 51 -13.54 -13.05 -12.69
N GLN A 52 -13.35 -13.75 -13.80
CA GLN A 52 -12.66 -15.03 -13.79
C GLN A 52 -11.16 -14.75 -13.62
N GLN A 53 -10.61 -15.20 -12.50
CA GLN A 53 -9.19 -15.00 -12.24
C GLN A 53 -8.33 -15.95 -13.10
N PRO A 54 -7.15 -15.51 -13.54
CA PRO A 54 -6.24 -16.39 -14.27
C PRO A 54 -5.79 -17.57 -13.41
N ILE A 55 -5.40 -18.64 -14.07
CA ILE A 55 -4.80 -19.80 -13.39
C ILE A 55 -3.51 -19.32 -12.71
N GLY A 56 -3.35 -19.64 -11.43
CA GLY A 56 -2.18 -19.21 -10.66
C GLY A 56 -2.25 -17.80 -10.12
N ALA A 57 -3.45 -17.18 -10.16
CA ALA A 57 -3.63 -15.82 -9.63
C ALA A 57 -3.34 -15.75 -8.15
N ILE A 58 -2.81 -14.61 -7.72
CA ILE A 58 -2.66 -14.29 -6.29
C ILE A 58 -4.04 -13.97 -5.76
N ALA A 59 -4.54 -14.79 -4.85
CA ALA A 59 -5.89 -14.61 -4.27
C ALA A 59 -5.86 -14.44 -2.75
N ASP A 60 -4.66 -14.32 -2.17
CA ASP A 60 -4.51 -14.23 -0.71
C ASP A 60 -4.83 -12.85 -0.15
N TYR A 61 -4.87 -11.82 -1.01
CA TYR A 61 -5.12 -10.46 -0.59
C TYR A 61 -6.33 -9.89 -1.32
N SER A 62 -7.23 -9.29 -0.57
CA SER A 62 -8.45 -8.69 -1.12
C SER A 62 -8.22 -7.29 -1.67
N TYR A 63 -7.15 -6.62 -1.23
CA TYR A 63 -6.90 -5.23 -1.60
C TYR A 63 -5.45 -5.01 -1.98
N VAL A 64 -5.26 -4.13 -2.96
CA VAL A 64 -3.93 -3.64 -3.32
C VAL A 64 -3.98 -2.12 -3.45
N THR A 65 -2.97 -1.45 -2.92
CA THR A 65 -2.79 -0.02 -3.09
C THR A 65 -1.51 0.20 -3.87
N ILE A 66 -1.58 1.01 -4.91
CA ILE A 66 -0.42 1.33 -5.73
C ILE A 66 -0.16 2.82 -5.60
N TYR A 67 1.02 3.16 -5.07
CA TYR A 67 1.47 4.54 -4.93
C TYR A 67 2.45 4.85 -6.05
N ASP A 68 2.28 6.01 -6.69
CA ASP A 68 3.28 6.51 -7.61
C ASP A 68 4.39 7.15 -6.78
N VAL A 69 5.64 6.74 -7.02
CA VAL A 69 6.75 7.17 -6.19
C VAL A 69 7.93 7.61 -7.03
N ASP A 70 8.77 8.44 -6.43
CA ASP A 70 10.08 8.81 -6.94
C ASP A 70 11.11 7.92 -6.23
N ILE A 71 11.82 7.10 -6.98
CA ILE A 71 12.73 6.11 -6.41
C ILE A 71 13.86 6.76 -5.61
N ASP A 72 14.44 7.84 -6.14
CA ASP A 72 15.54 8.52 -5.46
C ASP A 72 15.09 9.17 -4.14
N GLU A 73 13.92 9.78 -4.14
CA GLU A 73 13.37 10.38 -2.91
C GLU A 73 13.06 9.32 -1.86
N LEU A 74 12.54 8.17 -2.28
CA LEU A 74 12.32 7.08 -1.35
C LEU A 74 13.61 6.61 -0.71
N ALA A 75 14.68 6.51 -1.50
CA ALA A 75 15.97 6.10 -0.97
C ALA A 75 16.51 7.10 0.05
N LYS A 76 16.37 8.40 -0.24
CA LYS A 76 16.83 9.45 0.66
C LYS A 76 16.08 9.48 1.99
N THR A 77 14.79 9.13 1.97
CA THR A 77 13.95 9.23 3.15
C THR A 77 13.73 7.89 3.85
N ARG A 78 14.51 6.88 3.47
CA ARG A 78 14.36 5.53 4.02
C ARG A 78 14.42 5.49 5.53
N GLU A 79 15.42 6.16 6.11
CA GLU A 79 15.59 6.18 7.56
C GLU A 79 14.44 6.90 8.26
N GLU A 80 13.95 7.99 7.69
CA GLU A 80 12.82 8.72 8.24
C GLU A 80 11.56 7.87 8.23
N ARG A 81 11.33 7.12 7.14
CA ARG A 81 10.18 6.22 7.05
C ARG A 81 10.28 5.09 8.07
N ALA A 82 11.47 4.51 8.20
CA ALA A 82 11.70 3.44 9.17
C ALA A 82 11.47 3.96 10.59
N ALA A 83 11.93 5.15 10.90
CA ALA A 83 11.71 5.76 12.20
C ALA A 83 10.22 6.01 12.46
N ALA A 84 9.48 6.48 11.45
CA ALA A 84 8.05 6.71 11.59
C ALA A 84 7.29 5.41 11.85
N VAL A 85 7.67 4.32 11.18
CA VAL A 85 7.07 3.01 11.40
C VAL A 85 7.35 2.52 12.82
N ARG A 86 8.60 2.68 13.28
CA ARG A 86 8.97 2.26 14.64
C ARG A 86 8.26 3.08 15.71
N ALA A 87 7.97 4.35 15.42
CA ALA A 87 7.28 5.22 16.36
C ALA A 87 5.80 4.88 16.51
N ARG A 88 5.23 4.15 15.55
CA ARG A 88 3.86 3.66 15.66
C ARG A 88 3.83 2.53 16.67
N SER A 89 2.86 2.55 17.55
CA SER A 89 2.65 1.43 18.48
C SER A 89 1.80 0.37 17.77
N GLY A 90 2.47 -0.48 16.99
CA GLY A 90 1.80 -1.59 16.31
C GLY A 90 1.05 -1.19 15.05
N SER A 91 0.48 -2.18 14.37
CA SER A 91 -0.37 -1.97 13.19
C SER A 91 -1.74 -1.49 13.61
N PRO A 92 -2.40 -0.66 12.80
CA PRO A 92 -3.80 -0.33 13.07
C PRO A 92 -4.64 -1.60 13.17
N SER A 93 -5.55 -1.64 14.13
CA SER A 93 -6.34 -2.84 14.40
C SER A 93 -7.28 -3.24 13.26
N VAL A 94 -7.50 -2.36 12.28
CA VAL A 94 -8.37 -2.66 11.14
C VAL A 94 -7.64 -3.39 10.01
N ILE A 95 -6.31 -3.48 10.06
CA ILE A 95 -5.50 -4.13 9.02
C ILE A 95 -4.95 -5.46 9.56
N ASP A 96 -5.04 -6.51 8.74
CA ASP A 96 -4.37 -7.78 9.01
C ASP A 96 -2.87 -7.51 9.19
N ASP A 97 -2.23 -8.22 10.10
CA ASP A 97 -0.83 -7.98 10.49
C ASP A 97 0.20 -8.63 9.54
N SER A 98 -0.23 -9.11 8.38
CA SER A 98 0.67 -9.73 7.41
C SER A 98 0.59 -9.07 6.03
N PRO A 99 0.82 -7.74 5.93
CA PRO A 99 0.84 -7.09 4.63
C PRO A 99 2.07 -7.48 3.84
N THR A 100 1.95 -7.49 2.52
CA THR A 100 3.07 -7.72 1.61
C THR A 100 3.24 -6.49 0.75
N PHE A 101 4.48 -6.03 0.59
CA PHE A 101 4.74 -4.81 -0.17
C PHE A 101 6.09 -4.88 -0.87
N ALA A 102 6.19 -4.11 -1.96
CA ALA A 102 7.42 -4.01 -2.74
C ALA A 102 7.45 -2.70 -3.52
N VAL A 103 8.66 -2.25 -3.84
CA VAL A 103 8.86 -1.09 -4.71
C VAL A 103 9.42 -1.59 -6.03
N TYR A 104 8.82 -1.14 -7.13
CA TYR A 104 9.28 -1.46 -8.48
C TYR A 104 9.62 -0.19 -9.23
N GLU A 105 10.70 -0.22 -9.98
CA GLU A 105 11.12 0.90 -10.80
C GLU A 105 10.58 0.73 -12.22
N GLU A 106 10.09 1.82 -12.79
CA GLU A 106 9.60 1.79 -14.16
C GLU A 106 10.77 1.61 -15.12
N ILE A 107 10.60 0.75 -16.12
CA ILE A 107 11.60 0.53 -17.15
C ILE A 107 11.07 1.07 -18.48
N ASP A 108 11.99 1.56 -19.30
CA ASP A 108 11.68 1.94 -20.67
C ASP A 108 11.70 0.67 -21.51
N SER A 109 10.54 0.23 -21.94
CA SER A 109 10.43 -1.03 -22.68
C SER A 109 10.70 -0.85 -24.16
#